data_8dccd8aeefc1d8620bb5396648d24fd4
#
_entry.id   8dccd8aeefc1d8620bb5396648d24fd4
#
_cell.length_a   1.000
_cell.length_b   1.000
_cell.length_c   1.000
_cell.angle_alpha   90.00
_cell.angle_beta   90.00
_cell.angle_gamma   90.00
#
_symmetry.space_group_name_H-M   'P 1'
#
loop_
_entity.id
_entity.type
_entity.pdbx_description
1 polymer ?
#
loop_
_entity_poly.entity_id
_entity_poly.type
_entity_poly.pdbx_seq_one_letter_code
_entity_poly.pdbx_strand_id
1 'polypeptide(L)'
;MLLIAEEPLETFTGCTLVDATWADGDSFPVKLEDGQQITFRLYGADCIEWHVKDETLARRLRAQRRYFGIGGGESSQSMAKAQSYGKKAAERTRELLAKPFSAHTAFTDARGGENSHRVYAFITTADGKDLASVLVAEGLARAFGIVRRLPDGTAADEYREKLRDMELVAAGEKNGIWASTDWERLSADRAAERAETAELASFLKPQVAPEGVNPNTATIEELESLPGIGNVLAQRIIEERQAAPFGAPQDLKRVKGVSAKLMESLAPSLRFDSKPATLP
;
A
#
# COMPACT_ATOMS: atom_id res chain seq x y z
N MET A 1 19.61 12.96 -8.69
CA MET A 1 18.57 12.22 -7.97
C MET A 1 19.27 11.53 -6.81
N LEU A 2 19.22 12.10 -5.61
CA LEU A 2 19.66 11.38 -4.42
C LEU A 2 18.63 10.25 -4.24
N LEU A 3 19.06 9.03 -4.50
CA LEU A 3 18.38 7.84 -3.99
C LEU A 3 18.39 8.03 -2.46
N ILE A 4 17.22 8.32 -1.88
CA ILE A 4 17.05 8.11 -0.44
C ILE A 4 17.30 6.61 -0.29
N ALA A 5 18.46 6.23 0.24
CA ALA A 5 18.76 4.84 0.51
C ALA A 5 17.65 4.32 1.45
N GLU A 6 17.00 3.23 1.07
CA GLU A 6 16.10 2.54 2.00
C GLU A 6 16.90 2.19 3.25
N GLU A 7 16.34 2.46 4.42
CA GLU A 7 16.99 2.04 5.68
C GLU A 7 17.26 0.54 5.62
N PRO A 8 18.46 0.09 6.05
CA PRO A 8 18.82 -1.32 5.99
C PRO A 8 17.88 -2.15 6.87
N LEU A 9 17.64 -3.39 6.46
CA LEU A 9 16.92 -4.36 7.28
C LEU A 9 17.84 -4.85 8.40
N GLU A 10 17.37 -4.78 9.63
CA GLU A 10 17.98 -5.49 10.74
C GLU A 10 17.43 -6.92 10.77
N THR A 11 18.31 -7.87 11.11
CA THR A 11 17.99 -9.31 11.16
C THR A 11 18.03 -9.81 12.59
N PHE A 12 16.93 -10.39 13.01
CA PHE A 12 16.78 -11.06 14.31
C PHE A 12 16.60 -12.56 14.07
N THR A 13 17.45 -13.37 14.67
CA THR A 13 17.39 -14.84 14.66
C THR A 13 16.83 -15.34 15.98
N GLY A 14 16.47 -16.60 16.07
CA GLY A 14 15.97 -17.19 17.31
C GLY A 14 14.68 -16.59 17.86
N CYS A 15 13.94 -15.86 17.02
CA CYS A 15 12.67 -15.26 17.39
C CYS A 15 11.65 -16.33 17.75
N THR A 16 10.81 -16.08 18.75
CA THR A 16 9.72 -16.97 19.16
C THR A 16 8.39 -16.23 19.16
N LEU A 17 7.34 -16.93 18.69
CA LEU A 17 5.99 -16.39 18.71
C LEU A 17 5.50 -16.26 20.14
N VAL A 18 4.88 -15.13 20.47
CA VAL A 18 4.18 -14.93 21.76
C VAL A 18 2.71 -15.23 21.55
N ASP A 19 2.14 -16.07 22.41
CA ASP A 19 0.71 -16.36 22.32
C ASP A 19 -0.12 -15.14 22.71
N ALA A 20 -1.01 -14.72 21.82
CA ALA A 20 -1.89 -13.58 22.04
C ALA A 20 -3.24 -13.82 21.37
N THR A 21 -4.31 -13.60 22.11
CA THR A 21 -5.69 -13.83 21.63
C THR A 21 -6.10 -12.92 20.48
N TRP A 22 -5.40 -11.81 20.30
CA TRP A 22 -5.65 -10.83 19.24
C TRP A 22 -4.80 -11.04 17.98
N ALA A 23 -3.82 -11.95 18.03
CA ALA A 23 -2.90 -12.16 16.91
C ALA A 23 -3.64 -12.69 15.67
N ASP A 24 -3.36 -12.05 14.54
CA ASP A 24 -3.84 -12.43 13.21
C ASP A 24 -2.79 -13.24 12.46
N GLY A 25 -3.14 -13.75 11.29
CA GLY A 25 -2.19 -14.46 10.43
C GLY A 25 -1.04 -13.56 9.94
N ASP A 26 -1.26 -12.27 9.80
CA ASP A 26 -0.29 -11.28 9.29
C ASP A 26 0.25 -10.30 10.34
N SER A 27 -0.28 -10.33 11.57
CA SER A 27 0.13 -9.43 12.66
C SER A 27 0.14 -10.18 13.98
N PHE A 28 1.30 -10.25 14.61
CA PHE A 28 1.50 -11.05 15.82
C PHE A 28 2.69 -10.56 16.66
N PRO A 29 2.65 -10.75 17.99
CA PRO A 29 3.75 -10.39 18.87
C PRO A 29 4.84 -11.48 18.84
N VAL A 30 6.08 -11.04 18.86
CA VAL A 30 7.28 -11.86 18.77
C VAL A 30 8.21 -11.47 19.92
N LYS A 31 8.82 -12.46 20.54
CA LYS A 31 9.89 -12.29 21.52
C LYS A 31 11.23 -12.55 20.83
N LEU A 32 12.14 -11.60 20.91
CA LEU A 32 13.52 -11.68 20.44
C LEU A 32 14.39 -12.45 21.43
N GLU A 33 15.61 -12.82 21.04
CA GLU A 33 16.57 -13.54 21.90
C GLU A 33 16.93 -12.74 23.16
N ASP A 34 17.01 -11.42 23.09
CA ASP A 34 17.29 -10.53 24.22
C ASP A 34 16.12 -10.36 25.19
N GLY A 35 14.96 -10.97 24.88
CA GLY A 35 13.74 -10.90 25.65
C GLY A 35 12.80 -9.76 25.31
N GLN A 36 13.21 -8.83 24.42
CA GLN A 36 12.34 -7.77 23.95
C GLN A 36 11.16 -8.34 23.18
N GLN A 37 9.98 -7.72 23.29
CA GLN A 37 8.80 -8.08 22.52
C GLN A 37 8.47 -7.00 21.49
N ILE A 38 8.23 -7.42 20.26
CA ILE A 38 7.86 -6.55 19.14
C ILE A 38 6.63 -7.14 18.46
N THR A 39 5.67 -6.31 18.07
CA THR A 39 4.58 -6.74 17.20
C THR A 39 4.98 -6.54 15.75
N PHE A 40 5.10 -7.64 15.02
CA PHE A 40 5.36 -7.59 13.59
C PHE A 40 4.06 -7.65 12.78
N ARG A 41 4.09 -6.98 11.62
CA ARG A 41 3.14 -7.12 10.54
C ARG A 41 3.90 -7.55 9.29
N LEU A 42 3.35 -8.49 8.53
CA LEU A 42 4.00 -8.97 7.31
C LEU A 42 4.04 -7.89 6.22
N TYR A 43 5.18 -7.80 5.55
CA TYR A 43 5.25 -7.14 4.26
C TYR A 43 4.50 -7.97 3.21
N GLY A 44 3.74 -7.31 2.34
CA GLY A 44 3.17 -7.89 1.13
C GLY A 44 2.00 -8.85 1.29
N ALA A 45 1.61 -9.22 2.50
CA ALA A 45 0.47 -10.10 2.75
C ALA A 45 -0.55 -9.48 3.70
N ASP A 46 -1.83 -9.73 3.46
CA ASP A 46 -2.95 -9.24 4.28
C ASP A 46 -3.97 -10.39 4.48
N CYS A 47 -4.08 -10.87 5.71
CA CYS A 47 -5.03 -11.90 6.12
C CYS A 47 -6.39 -11.30 6.45
N ILE A 48 -7.45 -12.11 6.38
CA ILE A 48 -8.79 -11.65 6.77
C ILE A 48 -8.83 -11.36 8.27
N GLU A 49 -9.40 -10.21 8.62
CA GLU A 49 -9.69 -9.83 10.01
C GLU A 49 -10.71 -10.79 10.62
N TRP A 50 -10.36 -11.43 11.72
CA TRP A 50 -11.29 -12.30 12.44
C TRP A 50 -11.75 -11.74 13.78
N HIS A 51 -11.01 -10.78 14.35
CA HIS A 51 -11.38 -10.00 15.54
C HIS A 51 -11.92 -8.63 15.11
N VAL A 52 -13.22 -8.49 15.04
CA VAL A 52 -13.86 -7.22 14.69
C VAL A 52 -14.33 -6.53 15.97
N LYS A 53 -13.55 -5.57 16.47
CA LYS A 53 -13.83 -4.83 17.71
C LYS A 53 -14.29 -3.40 17.49
N ASP A 54 -14.05 -2.85 16.30
CA ASP A 54 -14.33 -1.46 15.96
C ASP A 54 -14.74 -1.30 14.48
N GLU A 55 -15.15 -0.09 14.11
CA GLU A 55 -15.58 0.21 12.74
C GLU A 55 -14.45 0.09 11.71
N THR A 56 -13.20 0.31 12.09
CA THR A 56 -12.07 0.21 11.18
C THR A 56 -11.85 -1.23 10.77
N LEU A 57 -11.85 -2.16 11.73
CA LEU A 57 -11.77 -3.59 11.48
C LEU A 57 -13.01 -4.10 10.70
N ALA A 58 -14.20 -3.58 11.01
CA ALA A 58 -15.41 -3.92 10.26
C ALA A 58 -15.31 -3.48 8.78
N ARG A 59 -14.79 -2.28 8.52
CA ARG A 59 -14.53 -1.80 7.14
C ARG A 59 -13.48 -2.64 6.43
N ARG A 60 -12.40 -3.03 7.12
CA ARG A 60 -11.38 -3.93 6.55
C ARG A 60 -11.97 -5.29 6.21
N LEU A 61 -12.68 -5.93 7.13
CA LEU A 61 -13.34 -7.22 6.88
C LEU A 61 -14.29 -7.12 5.67
N ARG A 62 -15.07 -6.03 5.55
CA ARG A 62 -15.93 -5.81 4.39
C ARG A 62 -15.14 -5.72 3.09
N ALA A 63 -14.02 -4.98 3.07
CA ALA A 63 -13.17 -4.84 1.90
C ALA A 63 -12.53 -6.18 1.51
N GLN A 64 -12.04 -6.95 2.50
CA GLN A 64 -11.45 -8.27 2.28
C GLN A 64 -12.48 -9.26 1.75
N ARG A 65 -13.70 -9.28 2.28
CA ARG A 65 -14.79 -10.12 1.76
C ARG A 65 -15.11 -9.83 0.29
N ARG A 66 -15.18 -8.53 -0.06
CA ARG A 66 -15.38 -8.11 -1.45
C ARG A 66 -14.21 -8.56 -2.34
N TYR A 67 -13.00 -8.37 -1.86
CA TYR A 67 -11.80 -8.78 -2.59
C TYR A 67 -11.81 -10.26 -2.97
N PHE A 68 -12.12 -11.14 -2.00
CA PHE A 68 -12.18 -12.58 -2.21
C PHE A 68 -13.51 -13.07 -2.79
N GLY A 69 -14.47 -12.21 -3.02
CA GLY A 69 -15.78 -12.61 -3.52
C GLY A 69 -16.55 -13.53 -2.58
N ILE A 70 -16.33 -13.41 -1.27
CA ILE A 70 -17.09 -14.16 -0.26
C ILE A 70 -18.47 -13.53 -0.16
N GLY A 71 -19.37 -14.01 -1.00
CA GLY A 71 -20.76 -13.58 -1.09
C GLY A 71 -21.71 -14.75 -0.91
N GLY A 72 -22.99 -14.47 -1.14
CA GLY A 72 -24.05 -15.46 -1.05
C GLY A 72 -24.64 -15.58 0.35
N GLY A 73 -25.96 -15.61 0.43
CA GLY A 73 -26.69 -15.70 1.68
C GLY A 73 -26.74 -14.38 2.47
N GLU A 74 -27.14 -14.49 3.73
CA GLU A 74 -27.19 -13.35 4.65
C GLU A 74 -25.82 -12.79 4.96
N SER A 75 -25.74 -11.48 5.19
CA SER A 75 -24.48 -10.79 5.54
C SER A 75 -23.78 -11.41 6.75
N SER A 76 -24.53 -11.89 7.73
CA SER A 76 -24.01 -12.57 8.92
C SER A 76 -23.26 -13.85 8.61
N GLN A 77 -23.82 -14.69 7.73
CA GLN A 77 -23.20 -15.96 7.31
C GLN A 77 -21.91 -15.73 6.53
N SER A 78 -21.91 -14.77 5.60
CA SER A 78 -20.73 -14.46 4.82
C SER A 78 -19.62 -13.79 5.68
N MET A 79 -20.00 -13.02 6.72
CA MET A 79 -19.03 -12.50 7.71
C MET A 79 -18.43 -13.62 8.54
N ALA A 80 -19.26 -14.49 9.12
CA ALA A 80 -18.78 -15.63 9.90
C ALA A 80 -17.84 -16.54 9.08
N LYS A 81 -18.18 -16.76 7.81
CA LYS A 81 -17.35 -17.53 6.88
C LYS A 81 -16.00 -16.85 6.64
N ALA A 82 -15.99 -15.55 6.38
CA ALA A 82 -14.75 -14.80 6.21
C ALA A 82 -13.89 -14.84 7.48
N GLN A 83 -14.46 -14.59 8.66
CA GLN A 83 -13.77 -14.65 9.93
C GLN A 83 -13.17 -16.05 10.20
N SER A 84 -13.85 -17.12 9.78
CA SER A 84 -13.32 -18.49 9.92
C SER A 84 -12.01 -18.69 9.16
N TYR A 85 -11.83 -18.04 8.01
CA TYR A 85 -10.58 -18.03 7.27
C TYR A 85 -9.49 -17.20 7.93
N GLY A 86 -9.83 -16.06 8.49
CA GLY A 86 -8.89 -15.26 9.30
C GLY A 86 -8.36 -16.07 10.49
N LYS A 87 -9.25 -16.82 11.17
CA LYS A 87 -8.85 -17.72 12.24
C LYS A 87 -7.92 -18.83 11.75
N LYS A 88 -8.23 -19.46 10.60
CA LYS A 88 -7.35 -20.45 9.99
C LYS A 88 -5.98 -19.88 9.63
N ALA A 89 -5.92 -18.65 9.12
CA ALA A 89 -4.66 -17.97 8.85
C ALA A 89 -3.83 -17.79 10.12
N ALA A 90 -4.45 -17.33 11.23
CA ALA A 90 -3.79 -17.18 12.52
C ALA A 90 -3.30 -18.53 13.09
N GLU A 91 -4.10 -19.59 12.97
CA GLU A 91 -3.72 -20.96 13.36
C GLU A 91 -2.54 -21.45 12.52
N ARG A 92 -2.57 -21.23 11.20
CA ARG A 92 -1.50 -21.62 10.29
C ARG A 92 -0.19 -20.89 10.56
N THR A 93 -0.25 -19.61 10.82
CA THR A 93 0.92 -18.81 11.24
C THR A 93 1.52 -19.37 12.54
N ARG A 94 0.68 -19.72 13.52
CA ARG A 94 1.12 -20.33 14.77
C ARG A 94 1.82 -21.68 14.56
N GLU A 95 1.32 -22.51 13.65
CA GLU A 95 1.96 -23.77 13.27
C GLU A 95 3.33 -23.55 12.62
N LEU A 96 3.39 -22.63 11.64
CA LEU A 96 4.62 -22.34 10.90
C LEU A 96 5.70 -21.70 11.78
N LEU A 97 5.32 -20.96 12.81
CA LEU A 97 6.19 -20.29 13.76
C LEU A 97 6.33 -21.04 15.10
N ALA A 98 5.95 -22.31 15.16
CA ALA A 98 6.08 -23.13 16.37
C ALA A 98 7.54 -23.39 16.80
N LYS A 99 8.50 -23.27 15.87
CA LYS A 99 9.94 -23.34 16.11
C LYS A 99 10.55 -21.95 15.98
N PRO A 100 11.71 -21.68 16.61
CA PRO A 100 12.40 -20.41 16.43
C PRO A 100 12.62 -20.08 14.94
N PHE A 101 12.40 -18.82 14.60
CA PHE A 101 12.41 -18.29 13.24
C PHE A 101 13.23 -16.99 13.15
N SER A 102 13.37 -16.44 11.94
CA SER A 102 14.07 -15.16 11.74
C SER A 102 13.09 -14.08 11.29
N ALA A 103 13.35 -12.85 11.74
CA ALA A 103 12.63 -11.65 11.35
C ALA A 103 13.60 -10.60 10.77
N HIS A 104 13.18 -9.92 9.70
CA HIS A 104 13.96 -8.86 9.06
C HIS A 104 13.10 -7.60 8.99
N THR A 105 13.51 -6.53 9.65
CA THR A 105 12.75 -5.29 9.76
C THR A 105 13.64 -4.06 9.63
N ALA A 106 13.09 -2.97 9.12
CA ALA A 106 13.68 -1.62 9.23
C ALA A 106 12.82 -0.76 10.16
N PHE A 107 12.04 -1.37 11.06
CA PHE A 107 11.17 -0.69 12.02
C PHE A 107 10.16 0.28 11.38
N THR A 108 9.83 0.09 10.10
CA THR A 108 8.82 0.88 9.42
C THR A 108 7.48 0.72 10.12
N ASP A 109 6.86 1.82 10.53
CA ASP A 109 5.59 1.84 11.24
C ASP A 109 4.46 1.21 10.39
N ALA A 110 3.83 0.19 10.94
CA ALA A 110 2.72 -0.53 10.32
C ALA A 110 1.34 -0.03 10.81
N ARG A 111 1.29 1.15 11.44
CA ARG A 111 0.08 1.81 11.95
C ARG A 111 -0.76 0.90 12.85
N GLY A 112 -0.28 0.69 14.06
CA GLY A 112 -1.08 0.15 15.17
C GLY A 112 -2.03 1.21 15.73
N GLY A 113 -3.01 0.82 16.57
CA GLY A 113 -3.75 1.77 17.41
C GLY A 113 -2.82 2.41 18.46
N GLU A 114 -3.29 3.46 19.15
CA GLU A 114 -2.49 4.22 20.12
C GLU A 114 -1.74 3.38 21.17
N ASN A 115 -2.21 2.14 21.42
CA ASN A 115 -1.63 1.21 22.37
C ASN A 115 -0.95 -0.03 21.75
N SER A 116 -0.78 -0.10 20.43
CA SER A 116 -0.18 -1.26 19.74
C SER A 116 0.72 -0.81 18.59
N HIS A 117 1.96 -0.45 18.94
CA HIS A 117 2.98 -0.15 17.94
C HIS A 117 3.34 -1.44 17.20
N ARG A 118 3.12 -1.44 15.86
CA ARG A 118 3.47 -2.53 14.97
C ARG A 118 4.50 -2.06 13.95
N VAL A 119 5.44 -2.93 13.62
CA VAL A 119 6.42 -2.66 12.57
C VAL A 119 6.36 -3.73 11.48
N TYR A 120 6.63 -3.33 10.25
CA TYR A 120 6.68 -4.29 9.15
C TYR A 120 7.92 -5.17 9.24
N ALA A 121 7.75 -6.47 8.94
CA ALA A 121 8.85 -7.42 8.86
C ALA A 121 8.64 -8.47 7.76
N PHE A 122 9.75 -8.97 7.19
CA PHE A 122 9.80 -10.28 6.54
C PHE A 122 10.06 -11.33 7.59
N ILE A 123 9.36 -12.44 7.53
CA ILE A 123 9.50 -13.55 8.47
C ILE A 123 9.93 -14.80 7.71
N THR A 124 11.08 -15.33 8.09
CA THR A 124 11.60 -16.59 7.56
C THR A 124 11.39 -17.69 8.59
N THR A 125 10.59 -18.70 8.26
CA THR A 125 10.28 -19.84 9.12
C THR A 125 11.51 -20.70 9.40
N ALA A 126 11.44 -21.62 10.37
CA ALA A 126 12.56 -22.51 10.72
C ALA A 126 13.02 -23.43 9.57
N ASP A 127 12.16 -23.69 8.58
CA ASP A 127 12.47 -24.45 7.37
C ASP A 127 12.85 -23.57 6.16
N GLY A 128 13.13 -22.28 6.42
CA GLY A 128 13.67 -21.33 5.44
C GLY A 128 12.63 -20.75 4.46
N LYS A 129 11.33 -20.88 4.73
CA LYS A 129 10.28 -20.34 3.88
C LYS A 129 9.90 -18.91 4.30
N ASP A 130 9.57 -18.07 3.32
CA ASP A 130 8.94 -16.78 3.56
C ASP A 130 7.48 -16.96 3.97
N LEU A 131 7.13 -16.52 5.17
CA LEU A 131 5.80 -16.72 5.76
C LEU A 131 4.70 -16.10 4.90
N ALA A 132 4.90 -14.90 4.38
CA ALA A 132 3.92 -14.22 3.54
C ALA A 132 3.64 -15.03 2.25
N SER A 133 4.69 -15.54 1.60
CA SER A 133 4.57 -16.40 0.42
C SER A 133 3.79 -17.67 0.72
N VAL A 134 4.03 -18.32 1.86
CA VAL A 134 3.30 -19.53 2.26
C VAL A 134 1.82 -19.23 2.44
N LEU A 135 1.47 -18.18 3.19
CA LEU A 135 0.07 -17.83 3.45
C LEU A 135 -0.68 -17.45 2.17
N VAL A 136 -0.02 -16.73 1.25
CA VAL A 136 -0.61 -16.37 -0.05
C VAL A 136 -0.82 -17.62 -0.92
N ALA A 137 0.17 -18.51 -1.02
CA ALA A 137 0.07 -19.74 -1.82
C ALA A 137 -0.98 -20.72 -1.27
N GLU A 138 -1.17 -20.75 0.05
CA GLU A 138 -2.24 -21.55 0.68
C GLU A 138 -3.63 -20.87 0.59
N GLY A 139 -3.73 -19.67 -0.02
CA GLY A 139 -4.97 -18.93 -0.14
C GLY A 139 -5.51 -18.40 1.21
N LEU A 140 -4.64 -18.17 2.19
CA LEU A 140 -4.99 -17.65 3.53
C LEU A 140 -4.72 -16.15 3.67
N ALA A 141 -4.00 -15.56 2.71
CA ALA A 141 -3.74 -14.14 2.61
C ALA A 141 -3.89 -13.68 1.15
N ARG A 142 -4.14 -12.39 0.96
CA ARG A 142 -4.00 -11.73 -0.35
C ARG A 142 -2.65 -11.06 -0.48
N ALA A 143 -2.14 -10.96 -1.71
CA ALA A 143 -0.97 -10.19 -2.06
C ALA A 143 -1.27 -8.69 -2.00
N PHE A 144 -1.11 -8.08 -0.83
CA PHE A 144 -1.55 -6.71 -0.58
C PHE A 144 -0.67 -6.03 0.48
N GLY A 145 -0.54 -4.72 0.34
CA GLY A 145 0.14 -3.89 1.34
C GLY A 145 1.50 -3.37 0.87
N ILE A 146 2.28 -2.90 1.84
CA ILE A 146 3.61 -2.36 1.61
C ILE A 146 4.59 -3.51 1.37
N VAL A 147 5.49 -3.32 0.43
CA VAL A 147 6.65 -4.19 0.20
C VAL A 147 7.90 -3.33 0.06
N ARG A 148 9.04 -3.91 0.28
CA ARG A 148 10.35 -3.31 0.06
C ARG A 148 11.32 -4.36 -0.48
N ARG A 149 12.59 -3.98 -0.71
CA ARG A 149 13.65 -4.92 -1.08
C ARG A 149 13.81 -5.98 0.01
N LEU A 150 13.90 -7.25 -0.38
CA LEU A 150 14.09 -8.39 0.51
C LEU A 150 15.52 -8.45 1.07
N PRO A 151 15.76 -9.23 2.14
CA PRO A 151 17.10 -9.45 2.68
C PRO A 151 18.09 -10.05 1.69
N ASP A 152 17.63 -10.87 0.74
CA ASP A 152 18.42 -11.49 -0.31
C ASP A 152 18.73 -10.57 -1.51
N GLY A 153 18.22 -9.33 -1.47
CA GLY A 153 18.42 -8.33 -2.51
C GLY A 153 17.32 -8.29 -3.58
N THR A 154 16.34 -9.20 -3.57
CA THR A 154 15.19 -9.20 -4.49
C THR A 154 14.49 -7.85 -4.45
N ALA A 155 14.20 -7.26 -5.61
CA ALA A 155 13.54 -5.95 -5.68
C ALA A 155 12.08 -6.00 -5.18
N ALA A 156 11.60 -4.90 -4.60
CA ALA A 156 10.24 -4.81 -4.05
C ALA A 156 9.16 -5.15 -5.08
N ASP A 157 9.32 -4.68 -6.32
CA ASP A 157 8.35 -4.93 -7.39
C ASP A 157 8.35 -6.40 -7.83
N GLU A 158 9.53 -7.02 -7.93
CA GLU A 158 9.68 -8.46 -8.23
C GLU A 158 9.01 -9.32 -7.15
N TYR A 159 9.22 -8.99 -5.87
CA TYR A 159 8.55 -9.70 -4.78
C TYR A 159 7.03 -9.52 -4.82
N ARG A 160 6.56 -8.31 -5.12
CA ARG A 160 5.13 -8.04 -5.27
C ARG A 160 4.50 -8.85 -6.40
N GLU A 161 5.17 -8.95 -7.54
CA GLU A 161 4.72 -9.76 -8.67
C GLU A 161 4.71 -11.24 -8.31
N LYS A 162 5.77 -11.74 -7.67
CA LYS A 162 5.83 -13.12 -7.17
C LYS A 162 4.64 -13.47 -6.26
N LEU A 163 4.30 -12.60 -5.30
CA LEU A 163 3.15 -12.83 -4.42
C LEU A 163 1.83 -12.82 -5.19
N ARG A 164 1.67 -11.94 -6.18
CA ARG A 164 0.48 -11.89 -7.05
C ARG A 164 0.32 -13.14 -7.90
N ASP A 165 1.41 -13.64 -8.44
CA ASP A 165 1.40 -14.89 -9.22
C ASP A 165 1.02 -16.08 -8.34
N MET A 166 1.56 -16.16 -7.12
CA MET A 166 1.16 -17.16 -6.14
C MET A 166 -0.33 -17.07 -5.79
N GLU A 167 -0.86 -15.86 -5.61
CA GLU A 167 -2.28 -15.63 -5.35
C GLU A 167 -3.15 -16.08 -6.53
N LEU A 168 -2.74 -15.80 -7.77
CA LEU A 168 -3.44 -16.26 -8.98
C LEU A 168 -3.48 -17.77 -9.07
N VAL A 169 -2.39 -18.45 -8.74
CA VAL A 169 -2.34 -19.92 -8.69
C VAL A 169 -3.28 -20.43 -7.60
N ALA A 170 -3.22 -19.90 -6.38
CA ALA A 170 -4.10 -20.27 -5.28
C ALA A 170 -5.58 -20.06 -5.62
N ALA A 171 -5.90 -18.98 -6.34
CA ALA A 171 -7.25 -18.70 -6.81
C ALA A 171 -7.72 -19.70 -7.88
N GLY A 172 -6.85 -20.03 -8.84
CA GLY A 172 -7.14 -21.04 -9.89
C GLY A 172 -7.36 -22.43 -9.33
N GLU A 173 -6.58 -22.82 -8.33
CA GLU A 173 -6.69 -24.10 -7.62
C GLU A 173 -7.79 -24.11 -6.55
N LYS A 174 -8.43 -22.97 -6.29
CA LYS A 174 -9.43 -22.79 -5.23
C LYS A 174 -8.92 -23.12 -3.83
N ASN A 175 -7.65 -22.78 -3.55
CA ASN A 175 -7.03 -23.00 -2.26
C ASN A 175 -7.62 -22.03 -1.20
N GLY A 176 -7.71 -22.49 0.04
CA GLY A 176 -8.07 -21.69 1.19
C GLY A 176 -9.38 -20.91 1.01
N ILE A 177 -9.29 -19.60 1.10
CA ILE A 177 -10.41 -18.66 0.96
C ILE A 177 -11.08 -18.76 -0.42
N TRP A 178 -10.29 -19.01 -1.47
CA TRP A 178 -10.72 -19.05 -2.86
C TRP A 178 -11.70 -20.21 -3.17
N ALA A 179 -11.73 -21.25 -2.32
CA ALA A 179 -12.75 -22.30 -2.38
C ALA A 179 -14.17 -21.77 -2.10
N SER A 180 -14.28 -20.60 -1.50
CA SER A 180 -15.54 -19.96 -1.11
C SER A 180 -15.93 -18.78 -1.96
N THR A 181 -15.20 -18.53 -3.04
CA THR A 181 -15.42 -17.42 -3.96
C THR A 181 -16.61 -17.68 -4.86
N ASP A 182 -17.53 -16.75 -4.89
CA ASP A 182 -18.56 -16.63 -5.93
C ASP A 182 -17.92 -15.93 -7.14
N TRP A 183 -17.46 -16.72 -8.11
CA TRP A 183 -16.69 -16.23 -9.25
C TRP A 183 -17.51 -15.38 -10.23
N GLU A 184 -18.81 -15.68 -10.39
CA GLU A 184 -19.67 -14.90 -11.28
C GLU A 184 -19.90 -13.51 -10.70
N ARG A 185 -20.25 -13.46 -9.42
CA ARG A 185 -20.46 -12.21 -8.70
C ARG A 185 -19.18 -11.40 -8.57
N LEU A 186 -18.05 -12.03 -8.25
CA LEU A 186 -16.76 -11.36 -8.11
C LEU A 186 -16.35 -10.65 -9.39
N SER A 187 -16.57 -11.30 -10.55
CA SER A 187 -16.28 -10.68 -11.85
C SER A 187 -17.13 -9.44 -12.10
N ALA A 188 -18.42 -9.51 -11.80
CA ALA A 188 -19.35 -8.38 -11.94
C ALA A 188 -19.02 -7.24 -10.96
N ASP A 189 -18.79 -7.57 -9.67
CA ASP A 189 -18.44 -6.59 -8.64
C ASP A 189 -17.12 -5.87 -8.97
N ARG A 190 -16.09 -6.58 -9.43
CA ARG A 190 -14.82 -5.98 -9.86
C ARG A 190 -14.95 -5.11 -11.11
N ALA A 191 -15.83 -5.48 -12.04
CA ALA A 191 -16.11 -4.66 -13.20
C ALA A 191 -16.80 -3.35 -12.82
N ALA A 192 -17.81 -3.42 -11.91
CA ALA A 192 -18.51 -2.25 -11.38
C ALA A 192 -17.55 -1.32 -10.61
N GLU A 193 -16.70 -1.87 -9.74
CA GLU A 193 -15.72 -1.09 -8.98
C GLU A 193 -14.69 -0.38 -9.89
N ARG A 194 -14.22 -1.06 -10.94
CA ARG A 194 -13.34 -0.41 -11.94
C ARG A 194 -14.04 0.73 -12.68
N ALA A 195 -15.31 0.54 -13.04
CA ALA A 195 -16.10 1.57 -13.71
C ALA A 195 -16.31 2.78 -12.79
N GLU A 196 -16.72 2.56 -11.53
CA GLU A 196 -16.86 3.60 -10.52
C GLU A 196 -15.55 4.34 -10.24
N THR A 197 -14.44 3.61 -10.10
CA THR A 197 -13.12 4.21 -9.90
C THR A 197 -12.70 5.07 -11.09
N ALA A 198 -12.96 4.62 -12.31
CA ALA A 198 -12.67 5.40 -13.52
C ALA A 198 -13.56 6.66 -13.60
N GLU A 199 -14.82 6.56 -13.22
CA GLU A 199 -15.73 7.69 -13.15
C GLU A 199 -15.26 8.71 -12.08
N LEU A 200 -14.98 8.26 -10.86
CA LEU A 200 -14.45 9.12 -9.79
C LEU A 200 -13.12 9.78 -10.20
N ALA A 201 -12.22 9.06 -10.86
CA ALA A 201 -10.98 9.64 -11.38
C ALA A 201 -11.23 10.75 -12.41
N SER A 202 -12.34 10.71 -13.15
CA SER A 202 -12.72 11.76 -14.08
C SER A 202 -13.19 13.04 -13.35
N PHE A 203 -13.85 12.91 -12.20
CA PHE A 203 -14.21 14.05 -11.35
C PHE A 203 -13.02 14.62 -10.59
N LEU A 204 -12.07 13.76 -10.21
CA LEU A 204 -10.85 14.16 -9.49
C LEU A 204 -9.75 14.68 -10.41
N LYS A 205 -9.91 14.58 -11.74
CA LYS A 205 -9.00 15.27 -12.65
C LYS A 205 -9.15 16.77 -12.40
N PRO A 206 -8.07 17.44 -11.94
CA PRO A 206 -8.11 18.89 -11.81
C PRO A 206 -8.56 19.47 -13.14
N GLN A 207 -9.63 20.24 -13.15
CA GLN A 207 -10.05 20.95 -14.35
C GLN A 207 -9.03 22.08 -14.54
N VAL A 208 -7.97 21.81 -15.28
CA VAL A 208 -7.07 22.88 -15.75
C VAL A 208 -7.94 23.89 -16.49
N ALA A 209 -7.90 25.13 -16.06
CA ALA A 209 -8.65 26.20 -16.74
C ALA A 209 -8.38 26.11 -18.24
N PRO A 210 -9.39 26.28 -19.11
CA PRO A 210 -9.23 26.17 -20.58
C PRO A 210 -8.10 27.04 -21.13
N GLU A 211 -7.77 28.10 -20.39
CA GLU A 211 -6.73 29.08 -20.74
C GLU A 211 -5.33 28.69 -20.23
N GLY A 212 -5.18 27.55 -19.53
CA GLY A 212 -3.95 27.12 -18.86
C GLY A 212 -3.69 27.85 -17.53
N VAL A 213 -2.71 27.36 -16.79
CA VAL A 213 -2.31 27.91 -15.49
C VAL A 213 -1.03 28.73 -15.64
N ASN A 214 -1.03 29.95 -15.13
CA ASN A 214 0.17 30.79 -15.10
C ASN A 214 0.93 30.57 -13.78
N PRO A 215 2.11 29.92 -13.79
CA PRO A 215 2.84 29.59 -12.56
C PRO A 215 3.29 30.85 -11.78
N ASN A 216 3.33 32.02 -12.44
CA ASN A 216 3.72 33.25 -11.78
C ASN A 216 2.62 33.90 -10.94
N THR A 217 1.35 33.62 -11.25
CA THR A 217 0.19 34.30 -10.61
C THR A 217 -0.78 33.29 -9.95
N ALA A 218 -0.72 32.02 -10.31
CA ALA A 218 -1.65 31.01 -9.84
C ALA A 218 -1.65 30.84 -8.31
N THR A 219 -2.82 30.54 -7.76
CA THR A 219 -2.99 30.11 -6.36
C THR A 219 -2.45 28.68 -6.14
N ILE A 220 -2.39 28.24 -4.89
CA ILE A 220 -2.01 26.86 -4.57
C ILE A 220 -2.98 25.88 -5.25
N GLU A 221 -4.28 26.14 -5.14
CA GLU A 221 -5.33 25.28 -5.70
C GLU A 221 -5.26 25.21 -7.24
N GLU A 222 -4.99 26.33 -7.90
CA GLU A 222 -4.79 26.36 -9.35
C GLU A 222 -3.53 25.57 -9.77
N LEU A 223 -2.45 25.68 -9.02
CA LEU A 223 -1.24 24.89 -9.26
C LEU A 223 -1.47 23.40 -9.01
N GLU A 224 -2.21 23.03 -7.95
CA GLU A 224 -2.59 21.65 -7.66
C GLU A 224 -3.53 21.06 -8.73
N SER A 225 -4.21 21.90 -9.51
CA SER A 225 -4.99 21.47 -10.67
C SER A 225 -4.13 20.89 -11.79
N LEU A 226 -2.84 21.16 -11.81
CA LEU A 226 -1.91 20.65 -12.80
C LEU A 226 -1.54 19.19 -12.53
N PRO A 227 -1.44 18.35 -13.56
CA PRO A 227 -1.15 16.91 -13.38
C PRO A 227 0.22 16.70 -12.73
N GLY A 228 0.24 16.01 -11.58
CA GLY A 228 1.46 15.69 -10.84
C GLY A 228 2.00 16.80 -9.94
N ILE A 229 1.29 17.93 -9.82
CA ILE A 229 1.57 18.96 -8.85
C ILE A 229 0.65 18.77 -7.64
N GLY A 230 1.25 18.43 -6.50
CA GLY A 230 0.57 18.44 -5.21
C GLY A 230 1.03 19.61 -4.35
N ASN A 231 0.46 19.75 -3.15
CA ASN A 231 0.67 20.89 -2.26
C ASN A 231 2.16 21.28 -2.07
N VAL A 232 3.04 20.29 -1.87
CA VAL A 232 4.48 20.55 -1.68
C VAL A 232 5.13 21.15 -2.92
N LEU A 233 4.76 20.70 -4.13
CA LEU A 233 5.30 21.28 -5.36
C LEU A 233 4.68 22.64 -5.66
N ALA A 234 3.39 22.82 -5.40
CA ALA A 234 2.70 24.11 -5.55
C ALA A 234 3.35 25.17 -4.66
N GLN A 235 3.62 24.86 -3.39
CA GLN A 235 4.33 25.79 -2.49
C GLN A 235 5.72 26.14 -3.00
N ARG A 236 6.50 25.16 -3.47
CA ARG A 236 7.84 25.41 -4.03
C ARG A 236 7.81 26.26 -5.30
N ILE A 237 6.80 26.10 -6.15
CA ILE A 237 6.61 26.96 -7.33
C ILE A 237 6.37 28.41 -6.87
N ILE A 238 5.53 28.61 -5.85
CA ILE A 238 5.26 29.93 -5.29
C ILE A 238 6.52 30.57 -4.69
N GLU A 239 7.32 29.81 -3.98
CA GLU A 239 8.61 30.27 -3.44
C GLU A 239 9.60 30.64 -4.56
N GLU A 240 9.77 29.78 -5.54
CA GLU A 240 10.71 29.99 -6.65
C GLU A 240 10.34 31.18 -7.54
N ARG A 241 9.04 31.45 -7.78
CA ARG A 241 8.62 32.62 -8.55
C ARG A 241 8.93 33.93 -7.87
N GLN A 242 9.06 33.95 -6.52
CA GLN A 242 9.46 35.18 -5.78
C GLN A 242 10.92 35.54 -6.04
N ALA A 243 11.79 34.53 -6.24
CA ALA A 243 13.21 34.73 -6.56
C ALA A 243 13.39 35.19 -8.02
N ALA A 244 12.66 34.55 -8.95
CA ALA A 244 12.64 34.94 -10.37
C ALA A 244 11.38 34.41 -11.04
N PRO A 245 10.66 35.21 -11.86
CA PRO A 245 9.50 34.71 -12.59
C PRO A 245 9.89 33.61 -13.59
N PHE A 246 8.93 32.76 -13.93
CA PHE A 246 9.05 31.75 -14.96
C PHE A 246 8.68 32.36 -16.30
N GLY A 247 9.57 32.26 -17.30
CA GLY A 247 9.33 32.77 -18.65
C GLY A 247 8.90 31.67 -19.64
N ALA A 248 9.18 30.41 -19.31
CA ALA A 248 8.89 29.25 -20.14
C ALA A 248 8.72 27.99 -19.27
N PRO A 249 8.10 26.90 -19.82
CA PRO A 249 7.95 25.63 -19.11
C PRO A 249 9.28 25.09 -18.57
N GLN A 250 10.36 25.29 -19.30
CA GLN A 250 11.71 24.80 -18.94
C GLN A 250 12.23 25.42 -17.63
N ASP A 251 11.76 26.59 -17.25
CA ASP A 251 12.18 27.26 -16.01
C ASP A 251 11.69 26.53 -14.76
N LEU A 252 10.62 25.72 -14.89
CA LEU A 252 10.15 24.90 -13.78
C LEU A 252 11.15 23.81 -13.35
N LYS A 253 12.17 23.52 -14.14
CA LYS A 253 13.25 22.60 -13.74
C LYS A 253 14.04 23.06 -12.51
N ARG A 254 14.04 24.36 -12.21
CA ARG A 254 14.70 24.90 -11.01
C ARG A 254 13.92 24.59 -9.73
N VAL A 255 12.61 24.26 -9.85
CA VAL A 255 11.78 23.87 -8.71
C VAL A 255 12.19 22.45 -8.26
N LYS A 256 12.65 22.32 -7.02
CA LYS A 256 13.07 21.02 -6.46
C LYS A 256 11.90 20.03 -6.45
N GLY A 257 12.05 18.92 -7.18
CA GLY A 257 11.03 17.87 -7.31
C GLY A 257 10.31 17.85 -8.66
N VAL A 258 10.51 18.87 -9.52
CA VAL A 258 10.03 18.84 -10.91
C VAL A 258 11.04 18.12 -11.78
N SER A 259 10.69 16.91 -12.23
CA SER A 259 11.50 16.13 -13.17
C SER A 259 11.29 16.62 -14.61
N ALA A 260 12.22 16.28 -15.51
CA ALA A 260 12.07 16.59 -16.93
C ALA A 260 10.78 16.01 -17.52
N LYS A 261 10.41 14.76 -17.14
CA LYS A 261 9.18 14.09 -17.58
C LYS A 261 7.92 14.82 -17.06
N LEU A 262 7.94 15.27 -15.81
CA LEU A 262 6.82 16.04 -15.24
C LEU A 262 6.68 17.37 -15.95
N MET A 263 7.78 18.10 -16.16
CA MET A 263 7.77 19.36 -16.88
C MET A 263 7.19 19.22 -18.30
N GLU A 264 7.58 18.18 -19.04
CA GLU A 264 7.03 17.92 -20.37
C GLU A 264 5.51 17.66 -20.34
N SER A 265 5.02 16.95 -19.31
CA SER A 265 3.58 16.71 -19.15
C SER A 265 2.80 17.95 -18.75
N LEU A 266 3.43 18.91 -18.07
CA LEU A 266 2.84 20.19 -17.65
C LEU A 266 2.79 21.23 -18.77
N ALA A 267 3.75 21.20 -19.68
CA ALA A 267 3.95 22.23 -20.71
C ALA A 267 2.66 22.62 -21.46
N PRO A 268 1.79 21.68 -21.88
CA PRO A 268 0.55 22.03 -22.58
C PRO A 268 -0.51 22.75 -21.72
N SER A 269 -0.38 22.63 -20.38
CA SER A 269 -1.33 23.19 -19.42
C SER A 269 -0.82 24.49 -18.79
N LEU A 270 0.34 24.97 -19.19
CA LEU A 270 0.95 26.18 -18.70
C LEU A 270 0.75 27.33 -19.67
N ARG A 271 0.55 28.54 -19.11
CA ARG A 271 0.63 29.80 -19.86
C ARG A 271 1.65 30.73 -19.20
N PHE A 272 2.24 31.60 -20.00
CA PHE A 272 3.17 32.62 -19.56
C PHE A 272 2.71 33.93 -20.20
N ASP A 273 2.26 34.87 -19.38
CA ASP A 273 1.87 36.19 -19.89
C ASP A 273 3.12 36.91 -20.37
N SER A 274 3.06 37.49 -21.54
CA SER A 274 4.12 38.37 -22.03
C SER A 274 4.36 39.45 -21.00
N LYS A 275 5.63 39.68 -20.61
CA LYS A 275 6.06 40.68 -19.65
C LYS A 275 5.32 42.01 -19.94
N PRO A 276 4.63 42.63 -18.98
CA PRO A 276 4.10 43.97 -19.22
C PRO A 276 5.27 44.85 -19.64
N ALA A 277 5.10 45.52 -20.79
CA ALA A 277 6.07 46.48 -21.26
C ALA A 277 6.36 47.48 -20.11
N THR A 278 7.59 47.58 -19.69
CA THR A 278 8.07 48.62 -18.80
C THR A 278 7.67 49.95 -19.44
N LEU A 279 6.71 50.61 -18.84
CA LEU A 279 6.42 52.00 -19.13
C LEU A 279 7.67 52.86 -18.82
N PRO A 280 7.97 53.84 -19.63
CA PRO A 280 9.17 54.66 -19.56
C PRO A 280 9.26 55.52 -18.31
#